data_90916cde573c07a0069e92b66ea37c01
#
_entry.id   90916cde573c07a0069e92b66ea37c01
#
_cell.length_a   1.000
_cell.length_b   1.000
_cell.length_c   1.000
_cell.angle_alpha   90.00
_cell.angle_beta   90.00
_cell.angle_gamma   90.00
#
_symmetry.space_group_name_H-M   'P 1'
#
loop_
_entity.id
_entity.type
_entity.pdbx_description
1 polymer ?
#
loop_
_entity_poly.entity_id
_entity_poly.type
_entity_poly.pdbx_seq_one_letter_code
_entity_poly.pdbx_strand_id
1 'polypeptide(L)'
;MINSSLGHRVERVFLGLGTRLNEDYRVIEAYECPNISKTPEVAFTADPECLYKVLLEAEKRGIELTMLGHSHPAPPNPSISDVENMKVWRKVWLIISSTTGEYAAWTYVDGEIKSVEVVIGNC
;
A
#
# COMPACT_ATOMS: atom_id res chain seq x y z
N MET A 1 -11.11 -1.80 0.61
CA MET A 1 -9.90 -1.44 -0.16
C MET A 1 -9.79 -2.21 -1.46
N ILE A 2 -9.70 -3.52 -1.43
CA ILE A 2 -9.51 -4.32 -2.65
C ILE A 2 -10.66 -4.14 -3.64
N ASN A 3 -11.91 -4.28 -3.20
CA ASN A 3 -13.06 -4.13 -4.06
C ASN A 3 -13.21 -2.71 -4.63
N SER A 4 -12.80 -1.70 -3.88
CA SER A 4 -12.91 -0.31 -4.35
C SER A 4 -11.92 0.03 -5.45
N SER A 5 -10.88 -0.78 -5.65
CA SER A 5 -9.88 -0.57 -6.68
C SER A 5 -10.26 -1.14 -8.05
N LEU A 6 -11.28 -2.02 -8.09
CA LEU A 6 -11.70 -2.65 -9.35
C LEU A 6 -12.26 -1.63 -10.34
N GLY A 7 -11.84 -1.75 -11.60
CA GLY A 7 -12.36 -0.91 -12.68
C GLY A 7 -11.79 0.49 -12.78
N HIS A 8 -10.91 0.90 -11.86
CA HIS A 8 -10.29 2.23 -11.91
C HIS A 8 -9.11 2.25 -12.87
N ARG A 9 -9.03 3.30 -13.70
CA ARG A 9 -7.95 3.49 -14.67
C ARG A 9 -6.72 4.14 -14.06
N VAL A 10 -6.92 4.96 -13.01
CA VAL A 10 -5.82 5.62 -12.31
C VAL A 10 -5.37 4.77 -11.14
N GLU A 11 -4.10 4.89 -10.77
CA GLU A 11 -3.60 4.22 -9.59
C GLU A 11 -4.19 4.87 -8.35
N ARG A 12 -4.70 4.05 -7.44
CA ARG A 12 -5.25 4.51 -6.16
C ARG A 12 -4.26 4.17 -5.06
N VAL A 13 -4.19 5.02 -4.05
CA VAL A 13 -3.23 4.91 -2.95
C VAL A 13 -3.95 4.70 -1.64
N PHE A 14 -3.50 3.72 -0.88
CA PHE A 14 -4.06 3.40 0.44
C PHE A 14 -2.94 3.34 1.47
N LEU A 15 -3.24 3.82 2.68
CA LEU A 15 -2.32 3.76 3.81
C LEU A 15 -2.92 2.86 4.87
N GLY A 16 -2.20 1.82 5.25
CA GLY A 16 -2.65 0.88 6.27
C GLY A 16 -2.02 1.18 7.62
N LEU A 17 -2.85 1.34 8.63
CA LEU A 17 -2.42 1.55 10.00
C LEU A 17 -2.63 0.29 10.82
N GLY A 18 -1.69 -0.02 11.68
CA GLY A 18 -1.80 -1.17 12.54
C GLY A 18 -0.59 -1.35 13.42
N THR A 19 -0.21 -2.60 13.63
CA THR A 19 0.90 -2.95 14.50
C THR A 19 1.83 -3.91 13.79
N ARG A 20 3.07 -3.92 14.26
CA ARG A 20 4.08 -4.86 13.80
C ARG A 20 4.52 -5.69 15.00
N LEU A 21 4.49 -7.01 14.85
CA LEU A 21 4.98 -7.94 15.87
C LEU A 21 5.92 -8.93 15.19
N ASN A 22 7.21 -8.86 15.54
CA ASN A 22 8.26 -9.65 14.88
C ASN A 22 8.28 -9.35 13.40
N GLU A 23 8.03 -10.36 12.54
CA GLU A 23 7.99 -10.21 11.09
C GLU A 23 6.57 -10.05 10.55
N ASP A 24 5.57 -10.07 11.44
CA ASP A 24 4.18 -9.94 11.05
C ASP A 24 3.71 -8.49 11.08
N TYR A 25 2.97 -8.11 10.06
CA TYR A 25 2.36 -6.79 9.95
C TYR A 25 0.85 -6.96 10.02
N ARG A 26 0.23 -6.28 10.99
CA ARG A 26 -1.23 -6.28 11.12
C ARG A 26 -1.76 -4.93 10.68
N VAL A 27 -2.71 -4.96 9.74
CA VAL A 27 -3.42 -3.76 9.30
C VAL A 27 -4.81 -3.78 9.89
N ILE A 28 -5.13 -2.78 10.72
CA ILE A 28 -6.44 -2.66 11.37
C ILE A 28 -7.35 -1.68 10.64
N GLU A 29 -6.78 -0.67 10.01
CA GLU A 29 -7.53 0.31 9.22
C GLU A 29 -6.73 0.72 8.01
N ALA A 30 -7.43 1.01 6.92
CA ALA A 30 -6.84 1.54 5.72
C ALA A 30 -7.54 2.84 5.32
N TYR A 31 -6.75 3.81 4.92
CA TYR A 31 -7.24 5.13 4.49
C TYR A 31 -6.81 5.36 3.05
N GLU A 32 -7.75 5.76 2.22
CA GLU A 32 -7.41 6.15 0.86
C GLU A 32 -6.97 7.61 0.86
N CYS A 33 -5.82 7.89 0.22
CA CYS A 33 -5.36 9.25 0.00
C CYS A 33 -5.41 9.58 -1.49
N PRO A 34 -5.63 10.84 -1.86
CA PRO A 34 -5.60 11.24 -3.26
C PRO A 34 -4.25 10.91 -3.90
N ASN A 35 -4.28 10.42 -5.14
CA ASN A 35 -3.09 10.25 -5.95
C ASN A 35 -2.87 11.56 -6.71
N ILE A 36 -1.85 12.32 -6.32
CA ILE A 36 -1.54 13.63 -6.92
C ILE A 36 -0.45 13.54 -7.99
N SER A 37 -0.11 12.34 -8.44
CA SER A 37 0.85 12.16 -9.53
C SER A 37 0.37 12.88 -10.79
N LYS A 38 1.32 13.42 -11.57
CA LYS A 38 1.04 14.02 -12.87
C LYS A 38 0.68 12.97 -13.92
N THR A 39 1.02 11.70 -13.65
CA THR A 39 0.74 10.57 -14.53
C THR A 39 0.03 9.47 -13.71
N PRO A 40 -1.20 9.72 -13.22
CA PRO A 40 -1.85 8.82 -12.26
C PRO A 40 -2.22 7.46 -12.84
N GLU A 41 -2.21 7.31 -14.18
CA GLU A 41 -2.49 6.04 -14.84
C GLU A 41 -1.35 5.04 -14.71
N VAL A 42 -0.13 5.50 -14.47
CA VAL A 42 1.08 4.66 -14.43
C VAL A 42 1.94 4.88 -13.18
N ALA A 43 1.57 5.82 -12.32
CA ALA A 43 2.34 6.16 -11.13
C ALA A 43 1.42 6.69 -10.03
N PHE A 44 1.92 6.69 -8.80
CA PHE A 44 1.18 7.29 -7.71
C PHE A 44 2.07 8.14 -6.83
N THR A 45 1.48 9.17 -6.25
CA THR A 45 2.08 10.00 -5.21
C THR A 45 0.97 10.33 -4.23
N ALA A 46 1.07 9.87 -3.00
CA ALA A 46 0.06 10.18 -1.99
C ALA A 46 0.10 11.67 -1.66
N ASP A 47 -1.08 12.29 -1.57
CA ASP A 47 -1.21 13.68 -1.18
C ASP A 47 -0.53 13.88 0.19
N PRO A 48 0.47 14.78 0.30
CA PRO A 48 1.21 14.98 1.54
C PRO A 48 0.35 15.39 2.73
N GLU A 49 -0.69 16.19 2.51
CA GLU A 49 -1.59 16.60 3.57
C GLU A 49 -2.38 15.42 4.11
N CYS A 50 -2.88 14.57 3.22
CA CYS A 50 -3.58 13.34 3.61
C CYS A 50 -2.65 12.41 4.37
N LEU A 51 -1.45 12.18 3.86
CA LEU A 51 -0.45 11.34 4.51
C LEU A 51 -0.14 11.85 5.92
N TYR A 52 0.05 13.15 6.08
CA TYR A 52 0.33 13.76 7.37
C TYR A 52 -0.81 13.51 8.37
N LYS A 53 -2.05 13.70 7.94
CA LYS A 53 -3.21 13.46 8.80
C LYS A 53 -3.33 12.00 9.24
N VAL A 54 -3.03 11.07 8.34
CA VAL A 54 -3.05 9.64 8.64
C VAL A 54 -1.96 9.29 9.65
N LEU A 55 -0.76 9.85 9.50
CA LEU A 55 0.34 9.62 10.44
C LEU A 55 0.04 10.20 11.82
N LEU A 56 -0.62 11.37 11.89
CA LEU A 56 -1.07 11.93 13.18
C LEU A 56 -2.10 11.04 13.85
N GLU A 57 -3.01 10.49 13.08
CA GLU A 57 -4.02 9.57 13.63
C GLU A 57 -3.36 8.31 14.21
N ALA A 58 -2.37 7.77 13.52
CA ALA A 58 -1.61 6.62 13.99
C ALA A 58 -0.92 6.95 15.34
N GLU A 59 -0.28 8.10 15.43
CA GLU A 59 0.39 8.54 16.64
C GLU A 59 -0.57 8.67 17.82
N LYS A 60 -1.73 9.27 17.61
CA LYS A 60 -2.76 9.40 18.64
C LYS A 60 -3.25 8.07 19.17
N ARG A 61 -3.31 7.06 18.31
CA ARG A 61 -3.82 5.73 18.65
C ARG A 61 -2.75 4.76 19.12
N GLY A 62 -1.49 5.18 19.13
CA GLY A 62 -0.37 4.32 19.51
C GLY A 62 -0.13 3.17 18.53
N ILE A 63 -0.48 3.36 17.28
CA ILE A 63 -0.24 2.41 16.19
C ILE A 63 0.63 3.07 15.13
N GLU A 64 0.98 2.36 14.07
CA GLU A 64 1.91 2.87 13.07
C GLU A 64 1.45 2.61 11.64
N LEU A 65 2.06 3.30 10.69
CA LEU A 65 1.90 2.99 9.27
C LEU A 65 2.64 1.69 8.97
N THR A 66 1.90 0.63 8.69
CA THR A 66 2.46 -0.70 8.45
C THR A 66 2.42 -1.11 6.98
N MET A 67 1.53 -0.50 6.20
CA MET A 67 1.30 -0.91 4.83
C MET A 67 1.10 0.30 3.92
N LEU A 68 1.67 0.21 2.73
CA LEU A 68 1.34 1.10 1.61
C LEU A 68 0.64 0.23 0.56
N GLY A 69 -0.54 0.64 0.15
CA GLY A 69 -1.29 -0.07 -0.87
C GLY A 69 -1.50 0.80 -2.08
N HIS A 70 -1.45 0.20 -3.27
CA HIS A 70 -1.86 0.90 -4.48
C HIS A 70 -2.41 -0.08 -5.49
N SER A 71 -3.19 0.45 -6.41
CA SER A 71 -3.76 -0.33 -7.51
C SER A 71 -3.16 0.14 -8.84
N HIS A 72 -3.04 -0.79 -9.78
CA HIS A 72 -2.72 -0.47 -11.17
C HIS A 72 -3.36 -1.48 -12.11
N PRO A 73 -3.58 -1.13 -13.40
CA PRO A 73 -4.23 -2.03 -14.36
C PRO A 73 -3.23 -3.01 -14.97
N ALA A 74 -2.60 -3.82 -14.11
CA ALA A 74 -1.58 -4.80 -14.47
C ALA A 74 -1.58 -5.89 -13.39
N PRO A 75 -0.87 -7.01 -13.59
CA PRO A 75 -0.73 -8.01 -12.53
C PRO A 75 -0.15 -7.39 -11.24
N PRO A 76 -0.42 -7.97 -10.07
CA PRO A 76 -0.05 -7.37 -8.79
C PRO A 76 1.43 -7.55 -8.43
N ASN A 77 2.30 -7.30 -9.39
CA ASN A 77 3.76 -7.34 -9.22
C ASN A 77 4.32 -5.93 -9.17
N PRO A 78 5.41 -5.70 -8.40
CA PRO A 78 6.01 -4.38 -8.34
C PRO A 78 6.55 -3.94 -9.71
N SER A 79 6.23 -2.70 -10.08
CA SER A 79 6.85 -2.04 -11.23
C SER A 79 8.25 -1.54 -10.85
N ILE A 80 9.00 -1.05 -11.83
CA ILE A 80 10.32 -0.47 -11.55
C ILE A 80 10.19 0.72 -10.59
N SER A 81 9.20 1.59 -10.80
CA SER A 81 8.99 2.72 -9.89
C SER A 81 8.53 2.27 -8.52
N ASP A 82 7.74 1.20 -8.42
CA ASP A 82 7.35 0.63 -7.13
C ASP A 82 8.57 0.18 -6.34
N VAL A 83 9.50 -0.53 -7.00
CA VAL A 83 10.73 -0.99 -6.36
C VAL A 83 11.54 0.17 -5.80
N GLU A 84 11.66 1.26 -6.56
CA GLU A 84 12.38 2.44 -6.10
C GLU A 84 11.72 3.06 -4.87
N ASN A 85 10.40 3.10 -4.83
CA ASN A 85 9.66 3.60 -3.68
C ASN A 85 9.77 2.66 -2.48
N MET A 86 9.80 1.35 -2.70
CA MET A 86 9.95 0.35 -1.64
C MET A 86 11.30 0.46 -0.93
N LYS A 87 12.35 0.91 -1.63
CA LYS A 87 13.66 1.15 -1.03
C LYS A 87 13.61 2.28 0.00
N VAL A 88 12.75 3.25 -0.22
CA VAL A 88 12.59 4.41 0.69
C VAL A 88 11.59 4.09 1.80
N TRP A 89 10.43 3.54 1.44
CA TRP A 89 9.37 3.17 2.36
C TRP A 89 9.38 1.66 2.59
N ARG A 90 10.16 1.21 3.55
CA ARG A 90 10.36 -0.22 3.83
C ARG A 90 9.27 -0.78 4.71
N LYS A 91 8.05 -0.75 4.20
CA LYS A 91 6.84 -1.31 4.83
C LYS A 91 6.36 -2.47 3.98
N VAL A 92 5.24 -3.07 4.35
CA VAL A 92 4.55 -3.99 3.46
C VAL A 92 3.87 -3.18 2.38
N TRP A 93 4.04 -3.63 1.14
CA TRP A 93 3.41 -3.01 -0.02
C TRP A 93 2.36 -3.96 -0.55
N LEU A 94 1.09 -3.54 -0.53
CA LEU A 94 -0.01 -4.30 -1.11
C LEU A 94 -0.32 -3.74 -2.48
N ILE A 95 -0.18 -4.57 -3.51
CA ILE A 95 -0.46 -4.18 -4.89
C ILE A 95 -1.71 -4.91 -5.36
N ILE A 96 -2.65 -4.16 -5.94
CA ILE A 96 -3.94 -4.67 -6.38
C ILE A 96 -4.06 -4.44 -7.88
N SER A 97 -4.40 -5.51 -8.62
CA SER A 97 -4.75 -5.35 -10.02
C SER A 97 -6.14 -4.76 -10.11
N SER A 98 -6.26 -3.58 -10.71
CA SER A 98 -7.56 -2.94 -10.89
C SER A 98 -8.40 -3.58 -12.00
N THR A 99 -7.81 -4.47 -12.81
CA THR A 99 -8.53 -5.17 -13.87
C THR A 99 -9.08 -6.52 -13.42
N THR A 100 -8.36 -7.24 -12.54
CA THR A 100 -8.74 -8.60 -12.12
C THR A 100 -9.15 -8.71 -10.66
N GLY A 101 -8.76 -7.75 -9.83
CA GLY A 101 -8.95 -7.83 -8.38
C GLY A 101 -7.92 -8.70 -7.67
N GLU A 102 -6.99 -9.29 -8.40
CA GLU A 102 -5.89 -10.02 -7.79
C GLU A 102 -5.01 -9.08 -6.98
N TYR A 103 -4.43 -9.58 -5.89
CA TYR A 103 -3.56 -8.78 -5.05
C TYR A 103 -2.39 -9.62 -4.53
N ALA A 104 -1.30 -8.95 -4.21
CA ALA A 104 -0.12 -9.56 -3.61
C ALA A 104 0.59 -8.54 -2.74
N ALA A 105 1.26 -9.02 -1.71
CA ALA A 105 2.02 -8.18 -0.80
C ALA A 105 3.51 -8.45 -0.94
N TRP A 106 4.30 -7.40 -0.78
CA TRP A 106 5.75 -7.42 -1.01
C TRP A 106 6.47 -6.62 0.04
N THR A 107 7.72 -6.99 0.31
CA THR A 107 8.64 -6.21 1.14
C THR A 107 9.99 -6.11 0.44
N TYR A 108 10.76 -5.09 0.82
CA TYR A 108 12.14 -4.93 0.37
C TYR A 108 13.06 -5.21 1.56
N VAL A 109 13.78 -6.31 1.52
CA VAL A 109 14.63 -6.79 2.61
C VAL A 109 15.95 -7.28 2.03
N ASP A 110 17.05 -6.86 2.62
CA ASP A 110 18.41 -7.30 2.24
C ASP A 110 18.70 -7.13 0.75
N GLY A 111 18.26 -6.01 0.17
CA GLY A 111 18.50 -5.70 -1.23
C GLY A 111 17.60 -6.45 -2.21
N GLU A 112 16.62 -7.18 -1.72
CA GLU A 112 15.72 -8.00 -2.54
C GLU A 112 14.26 -7.72 -2.25
N ILE A 113 13.44 -7.90 -3.29
CA ILE A 113 11.99 -7.88 -3.16
C ILE A 113 11.54 -9.29 -2.81
N LYS A 114 10.76 -9.42 -1.76
CA LYS A 114 10.22 -10.70 -1.31
C LYS A 114 8.71 -10.62 -1.21
N SER A 115 8.04 -11.68 -1.63
CA SER A 115 6.59 -11.80 -1.44
C SER A 115 6.27 -12.05 0.02
N VAL A 116 5.12 -11.57 0.45
CA VAL A 116 4.62 -11.72 1.81
C VAL A 116 3.25 -12.38 1.74
N GLU A 117 3.04 -13.39 2.56
CA GLU A 117 1.74 -14.05 2.65
C GLU A 117 0.71 -13.08 3.20
N VAL A 118 -0.46 -13.01 2.54
CA VAL A 118 -1.58 -12.19 2.97
C VAL A 118 -2.65 -13.09 3.57
N VAL A 119 -2.98 -12.82 4.82
CA VAL A 119 -4.06 -13.52 5.51
C VAL A 119 -5.16 -12.51 5.81
N ILE A 120 -6.35 -12.78 5.27
CA ILE A 120 -7.52 -11.94 5.53
C ILE A 120 -8.30 -12.60 6.66
N GLY A 121 -8.29 -11.94 7.82
CA GLY A 121 -8.96 -12.46 8.99
C GLY A 121 -10.33 -11.80 9.21
N ASN A 122 -11.22 -12.56 9.84
CA ASN A 122 -12.48 -12.04 10.35
C ASN A 122 -12.26 -11.73 11.83
N CYS A 123 -12.20 -10.45 12.15
CA CYS A 123 -12.05 -10.03 13.54
C CYS A 123 -13.41 -9.71 14.15
#